data_b2eccd8c2d2fa27f6858843f20a20c01
#
_entry.id   b2eccd8c2d2fa27f6858843f20a20c01
#
_cell.length_a   1.000
_cell.length_b   1.000
_cell.length_c   1.000
_cell.angle_alpha   90.00
_cell.angle_beta   90.00
_cell.angle_gamma   90.00
#
_symmetry.space_group_name_H-M   'P 1'
#
loop_
_entity.id
_entity.type
_entity.pdbx_description
1 polymer ?
#
loop_
_entity_poly.entity_id
_entity_poly.type
_entity_poly.pdbx_seq_one_letter_code
_entity_poly.pdbx_strand_id
1 'polypeptide(L)'
;MGLKNTILLVMVATLMVNEGLAFQHVVGGSQGWDQSTNFNSWISAQTFKVGDQLVFKYSSMHSVVELSGESDYKTCNIGSSVNTMSSGNDVIKLDKPGTRYFTCGTLGHCSQGMKVKIKVVKGKLSSSSPALSPSSSSFTPILSPSSSSSSSSSSSSSPTSTSTSEASQSFTTFVFIFALFVVSLISPFQLMI
;
A
#
# COMPACT_ATOMS: atom_id res chain seq x y z
N MET A 1 16.32 -33.96 25.18
CA MET A 1 15.13 -33.55 24.41
C MET A 1 15.08 -34.39 23.14
N GLY A 2 14.03 -35.19 22.94
CA GLY A 2 13.98 -36.12 21.81
C GLY A 2 13.72 -35.43 20.47
N LEU A 3 14.19 -36.01 19.38
CA LEU A 3 14.01 -35.54 17.99
C LEU A 3 12.56 -35.11 17.67
N LYS A 4 11.57 -35.75 18.27
CA LYS A 4 10.15 -35.42 18.16
C LYS A 4 9.83 -34.03 18.69
N ASN A 5 10.45 -33.58 19.79
CA ASN A 5 10.22 -32.26 20.38
C ASN A 5 10.88 -31.15 19.54
N THR A 6 12.04 -31.42 18.93
CA THR A 6 12.69 -30.48 18.01
C THR A 6 11.91 -30.28 16.73
N ILE A 7 11.36 -31.35 16.15
CA ILE A 7 10.52 -31.28 14.98
C ILE A 7 9.22 -30.48 15.27
N LEU A 8 8.61 -30.73 16.43
CA LEU A 8 7.42 -30.00 16.86
C LEU A 8 7.70 -28.50 17.05
N LEU A 9 8.82 -28.13 17.66
CA LEU A 9 9.23 -26.74 17.83
C LEU A 9 9.50 -26.04 16.50
N VAL A 10 10.15 -26.69 15.56
CA VAL A 10 10.38 -26.15 14.21
C VAL A 10 9.05 -25.98 13.46
N MET A 11 8.14 -26.95 13.53
CA MET A 11 6.80 -26.85 12.94
C MET A 11 6.00 -25.69 13.55
N VAL A 12 6.01 -25.51 14.85
CA VAL A 12 5.33 -24.40 15.53
C VAL A 12 5.97 -23.06 15.15
N ALA A 13 7.29 -22.98 15.06
CA ALA A 13 7.99 -21.76 14.64
C ALA A 13 7.68 -21.38 13.20
N THR A 14 7.53 -22.34 12.27
CA THR A 14 7.17 -22.06 10.87
C THR A 14 5.70 -21.66 10.69
N LEU A 15 4.82 -22.07 11.60
CA LEU A 15 3.40 -21.68 11.56
C LEU A 15 3.15 -20.24 12.03
N MET A 16 4.12 -19.62 12.75
CA MET A 16 3.97 -18.26 13.28
C MET A 16 4.35 -17.14 12.29
N VAL A 17 4.82 -17.46 11.08
CA VAL A 17 5.38 -16.46 10.13
C VAL A 17 4.40 -16.03 9.02
N ASN A 18 3.10 -16.26 9.20
CA ASN A 18 2.07 -15.77 8.26
C ASN A 18 1.55 -14.38 8.66
N GLU A 19 2.45 -13.45 8.97
CA GLU A 19 2.13 -12.03 9.05
C GLU A 19 1.97 -11.51 7.61
N GLY A 20 0.73 -11.37 7.14
CA GLY A 20 0.45 -10.72 5.87
C GLY A 20 1.09 -9.32 5.87
N LEU A 21 1.98 -9.05 4.93
CA LEU A 21 2.64 -7.75 4.80
C LEU A 21 1.56 -6.68 4.59
N ALA A 22 1.36 -5.84 5.60
CA ALA A 22 0.50 -4.68 5.53
C ALA A 22 1.09 -3.68 4.53
N PHE A 23 0.36 -3.36 3.47
CA PHE A 23 0.80 -2.35 2.52
C PHE A 23 0.50 -0.94 3.03
N GLN A 24 1.44 0.00 2.85
CA GLN A 24 1.26 1.39 3.23
C GLN A 24 0.92 2.23 1.99
N HIS A 25 -0.26 2.85 2.02
CA HIS A 25 -0.71 3.79 1.01
C HIS A 25 -0.47 5.22 1.49
N VAL A 26 0.51 5.92 0.94
CA VAL A 26 0.69 7.35 1.19
C VAL A 26 -0.42 8.09 0.45
N VAL A 27 -1.32 8.74 1.19
CA VAL A 27 -2.48 9.44 0.63
C VAL A 27 -1.99 10.63 -0.20
N GLY A 28 -2.42 10.66 -1.47
CA GLY A 28 -1.96 11.66 -2.43
C GLY A 28 -0.59 11.37 -3.06
N GLY A 29 0.05 10.25 -2.69
CA GLY A 29 1.36 9.84 -3.25
C GLY A 29 2.47 10.81 -2.87
N SER A 30 3.26 11.24 -3.86
CA SER A 30 4.38 12.17 -3.66
C SER A 30 3.95 13.59 -3.26
N GLN A 31 2.72 14.01 -3.60
CA GLN A 31 2.18 15.31 -3.22
C GLN A 31 1.65 15.32 -1.77
N GLY A 32 1.32 14.13 -1.23
CA GLY A 32 0.79 14.00 0.12
C GLY A 32 -0.66 14.50 0.26
N TRP A 33 -1.07 14.75 1.49
CA TRP A 33 -2.38 15.29 1.84
C TRP A 33 -2.37 16.82 1.72
N ASP A 34 -2.63 17.32 0.51
CA ASP A 34 -2.56 18.73 0.14
C ASP A 34 -3.72 19.12 -0.80
N GLN A 35 -4.11 20.40 -0.82
CA GLN A 35 -5.17 20.92 -1.69
C GLN A 35 -4.87 20.77 -3.19
N SER A 36 -3.61 20.84 -3.58
CA SER A 36 -3.18 20.69 -4.96
C SER A 36 -3.23 19.24 -5.47
N THR A 37 -3.44 18.28 -4.58
CA THR A 37 -3.44 16.86 -4.90
C THR A 37 -4.71 16.43 -5.62
N ASN A 38 -4.56 15.73 -6.76
CA ASN A 38 -5.68 15.09 -7.43
C ASN A 38 -5.99 13.73 -6.78
N PHE A 39 -6.81 13.76 -5.73
CA PHE A 39 -7.17 12.56 -4.97
C PHE A 39 -7.96 11.54 -5.80
N ASN A 40 -8.76 11.95 -6.76
CA ASN A 40 -9.51 11.03 -7.62
C ASN A 40 -8.57 10.19 -8.49
N SER A 41 -7.56 10.82 -9.07
CA SER A 41 -6.52 10.12 -9.83
C SER A 41 -5.73 9.16 -8.94
N TRP A 42 -5.35 9.60 -7.74
CA TRP A 42 -4.63 8.77 -6.79
C TRP A 42 -5.44 7.53 -6.38
N ILE A 43 -6.72 7.70 -5.99
CA ILE A 43 -7.60 6.60 -5.56
C ILE A 43 -7.79 5.57 -6.68
N SER A 44 -7.96 6.00 -7.93
CA SER A 44 -8.22 5.11 -9.07
C SER A 44 -7.09 4.12 -9.33
N ALA A 45 -5.87 4.45 -8.93
CA ALA A 45 -4.69 3.61 -9.07
C ALA A 45 -4.45 2.68 -7.86
N GLN A 46 -5.34 2.70 -6.84
CA GLN A 46 -5.12 1.97 -5.58
C GLN A 46 -6.14 0.86 -5.37
N THR A 47 -5.71 -0.16 -4.64
CA THR A 47 -6.59 -1.20 -4.09
C THR A 47 -6.30 -1.33 -2.61
N PHE A 48 -7.30 -1.05 -1.78
CA PHE A 48 -7.17 -1.08 -0.33
C PHE A 48 -7.70 -2.39 0.24
N LYS A 49 -6.92 -3.07 1.06
CA LYS A 49 -7.26 -4.35 1.68
C LYS A 49 -7.27 -4.23 3.20
N VAL A 50 -8.02 -5.12 3.85
CA VAL A 50 -7.92 -5.27 5.31
C VAL A 50 -6.50 -5.65 5.69
N GLY A 51 -5.93 -4.94 6.66
CA GLY A 51 -4.54 -5.04 7.09
C GLY A 51 -3.66 -3.91 6.57
N ASP A 52 -4.01 -3.25 5.46
CA ASP A 52 -3.27 -2.12 4.93
C ASP A 52 -3.33 -0.90 5.84
N GLN A 53 -2.48 0.08 5.55
CA GLN A 53 -2.42 1.36 6.28
C GLN A 53 -2.51 2.54 5.32
N LEU A 54 -3.24 3.57 5.72
CA LEU A 54 -3.19 4.89 5.09
C LEU A 54 -2.18 5.75 5.85
N VAL A 55 -1.28 6.40 5.13
CA VAL A 55 -0.33 7.36 5.70
C VAL A 55 -0.65 8.73 5.16
N PHE A 56 -1.07 9.63 6.03
CA PHE A 56 -1.34 11.03 5.71
C PHE A 56 -0.14 11.89 6.07
N LYS A 57 0.51 12.49 5.08
CA LYS A 57 1.63 13.42 5.27
C LYS A 57 1.18 14.80 4.84
N TYR A 58 1.29 15.78 5.73
CA TYR A 58 0.77 17.14 5.50
C TYR A 58 1.43 18.19 6.39
N SER A 59 1.28 19.45 6.02
CA SER A 59 1.73 20.61 6.80
C SER A 59 0.74 20.94 7.92
N SER A 60 1.14 21.79 8.87
CA SER A 60 0.30 22.23 9.98
C SER A 60 -0.95 23.01 9.56
N MET A 61 -1.08 23.38 8.29
CA MET A 61 -2.29 24.03 7.74
C MET A 61 -3.43 23.04 7.50
N HIS A 62 -3.18 21.76 7.60
CA HIS A 62 -4.14 20.69 7.33
C HIS A 62 -4.37 19.83 8.56
N SER A 63 -5.44 19.07 8.52
CA SER A 63 -5.75 18.00 9.46
C SER A 63 -6.45 16.88 8.71
N VAL A 64 -6.61 15.73 9.36
CA VAL A 64 -7.35 14.59 8.82
C VAL A 64 -8.55 14.33 9.72
N VAL A 65 -9.73 14.35 9.13
CA VAL A 65 -10.99 14.03 9.79
C VAL A 65 -11.60 12.83 9.14
N GLU A 66 -11.82 11.76 9.89
CA GLU A 66 -12.59 10.62 9.45
C GLU A 66 -14.08 10.85 9.73
N LEU A 67 -14.90 10.71 8.69
CA LEU A 67 -16.34 10.98 8.75
C LEU A 67 -17.14 9.68 8.91
N SER A 68 -18.30 9.78 9.56
CA SER A 68 -19.16 8.65 9.87
C SER A 68 -19.84 8.04 8.63
N GLY A 69 -20.04 8.81 7.56
CA GLY A 69 -20.77 8.34 6.41
C GLY A 69 -20.69 9.20 5.16
N GLU A 70 -21.34 8.69 4.11
CA GLU A 70 -21.34 9.34 2.79
C GLU A 70 -22.06 10.69 2.78
N SER A 71 -23.08 10.86 3.58
CA SER A 71 -23.79 12.13 3.70
C SER A 71 -22.85 13.25 4.17
N ASP A 72 -22.12 12.99 5.27
CA ASP A 72 -21.18 13.95 5.83
C ASP A 72 -20.01 14.24 4.87
N TYR A 73 -19.56 13.20 4.15
CA TYR A 73 -18.55 13.36 3.11
C TYR A 73 -19.00 14.25 1.95
N LYS A 74 -20.26 14.11 1.50
CA LYS A 74 -20.81 14.94 0.41
C LYS A 74 -20.98 16.38 0.84
N THR A 75 -21.50 16.61 2.04
CA THR A 75 -21.80 17.95 2.60
C THR A 75 -20.62 18.59 3.31
N CYS A 76 -19.47 17.89 3.42
CA CYS A 76 -18.34 18.36 4.21
C CYS A 76 -18.69 18.67 5.68
N ASN A 77 -19.59 17.88 6.25
CA ASN A 77 -19.99 18.02 7.64
C ASN A 77 -18.99 17.30 8.56
N ILE A 78 -18.10 18.06 9.18
CA ILE A 78 -17.11 17.54 10.13
C ILE A 78 -17.66 17.39 11.56
N GLY A 79 -18.89 17.83 11.82
CA GLY A 79 -19.53 17.71 13.14
C GLY A 79 -19.81 16.27 13.56
N SER A 80 -19.92 15.32 12.59
CA SER A 80 -20.12 13.89 12.82
C SER A 80 -18.82 13.10 12.65
N SER A 81 -17.68 13.67 13.03
CA SER A 81 -16.37 13.01 12.91
C SER A 81 -16.25 11.82 13.86
N VAL A 82 -15.69 10.71 13.35
CA VAL A 82 -15.35 9.52 14.16
C VAL A 82 -13.94 9.65 14.73
N ASN A 83 -13.06 10.34 14.01
CA ASN A 83 -11.68 10.56 14.41
C ASN A 83 -11.13 11.86 13.80
N THR A 84 -10.26 12.55 14.54
CA THR A 84 -9.58 13.76 14.06
C THR A 84 -8.11 13.72 14.44
N MET A 85 -7.23 13.99 13.48
CA MET A 85 -5.78 13.92 13.62
C MET A 85 -5.14 15.18 13.04
N SER A 86 -4.03 15.62 13.65
CA SER A 86 -3.35 16.86 13.29
C SER A 86 -1.82 16.80 13.51
N SER A 87 -1.23 15.60 13.50
CA SER A 87 0.20 15.43 13.79
C SER A 87 1.11 15.78 12.60
N GLY A 88 0.56 15.87 11.38
CA GLY A 88 1.33 16.07 10.16
C GLY A 88 1.84 14.77 9.52
N ASN A 89 1.81 13.66 10.26
CA ASN A 89 2.17 12.33 9.77
C ASN A 89 1.34 11.26 10.49
N ASP A 90 0.07 11.14 10.09
CA ASP A 90 -0.87 10.22 10.73
C ASP A 90 -1.02 8.92 9.96
N VAL A 91 -1.09 7.82 10.71
CA VAL A 91 -1.23 6.47 10.16
C VAL A 91 -2.55 5.86 10.64
N ILE A 92 -3.36 5.40 9.69
CA ILE A 92 -4.65 4.76 9.93
C ILE A 92 -4.62 3.33 9.42
N LYS A 93 -4.84 2.37 10.31
CA LYS A 93 -4.97 0.95 9.93
C LYS A 93 -6.35 0.67 9.35
N LEU A 94 -6.38 -0.08 8.26
CA LEU A 94 -7.60 -0.56 7.62
C LEU A 94 -7.97 -1.94 8.19
N ASP A 95 -8.60 -1.97 9.35
CA ASP A 95 -8.88 -3.18 10.13
C ASP A 95 -10.16 -3.92 9.71
N LYS A 96 -11.04 -3.26 8.97
CA LYS A 96 -12.35 -3.80 8.56
C LYS A 96 -12.65 -3.51 7.10
N PRO A 97 -13.34 -4.42 6.39
CA PRO A 97 -13.85 -4.13 5.05
C PRO A 97 -14.99 -3.12 5.13
N GLY A 98 -15.13 -2.31 4.09
CA GLY A 98 -16.18 -1.30 3.99
C GLY A 98 -15.70 -0.02 3.30
N THR A 99 -16.57 0.98 3.26
CA THR A 99 -16.21 2.30 2.74
C THR A 99 -15.84 3.21 3.88
N ARG A 100 -14.71 3.94 3.74
CA ARG A 100 -14.26 4.94 4.70
C ARG A 100 -14.13 6.30 4.02
N TYR A 101 -14.36 7.35 4.78
CA TYR A 101 -14.45 8.72 4.29
C TYR A 101 -13.53 9.62 5.10
N PHE A 102 -12.66 10.35 4.42
CA PHE A 102 -11.72 11.26 5.05
C PHE A 102 -11.78 12.63 4.39
N THR A 103 -11.60 13.68 5.16
CA THR A 103 -11.54 15.04 4.69
C THR A 103 -10.54 15.87 5.50
N CYS A 104 -10.12 17.01 4.94
CA CYS A 104 -9.42 18.02 5.75
C CYS A 104 -10.41 18.76 6.65
N GLY A 105 -10.04 18.97 7.90
CA GLY A 105 -10.85 19.73 8.87
C GLY A 105 -10.69 21.24 8.74
N THR A 106 -9.74 21.72 7.94
CA THR A 106 -9.55 23.15 7.71
C THR A 106 -10.69 23.71 6.87
N LEU A 107 -11.23 24.86 7.31
CA LEU A 107 -12.38 25.49 6.67
C LEU A 107 -12.17 25.70 5.15
N GLY A 108 -13.14 25.28 4.34
CA GLY A 108 -13.10 25.42 2.90
C GLY A 108 -12.31 24.35 2.16
N HIS A 109 -11.37 23.63 2.79
CA HIS A 109 -10.54 22.65 2.10
C HIS A 109 -11.33 21.44 1.60
N CYS A 110 -12.29 20.95 2.36
CA CYS A 110 -13.18 19.86 1.98
C CYS A 110 -14.01 20.21 0.71
N SER A 111 -14.60 21.39 0.68
CA SER A 111 -15.41 21.85 -0.47
C SER A 111 -14.58 22.07 -1.72
N GLN A 112 -13.29 22.36 -1.58
CA GLN A 112 -12.33 22.46 -2.67
C GLN A 112 -11.75 21.11 -3.10
N GLY A 113 -12.24 19.98 -2.54
CA GLY A 113 -11.88 18.65 -2.98
C GLY A 113 -10.83 17.95 -2.12
N MET A 114 -10.35 18.55 -1.03
CA MET A 114 -9.42 17.90 -0.11
C MET A 114 -10.14 16.85 0.74
N LYS A 115 -10.57 15.78 0.09
CA LYS A 115 -11.31 14.65 0.66
C LYS A 115 -11.13 13.37 -0.15
N VAL A 116 -11.17 12.21 0.50
CA VAL A 116 -11.05 10.90 -0.11
C VAL A 116 -12.12 9.94 0.39
N LYS A 117 -12.65 9.14 -0.53
CA LYS A 117 -13.54 8.01 -0.25
C LYS A 117 -12.83 6.75 -0.72
N ILE A 118 -12.56 5.82 0.18
CA ILE A 118 -11.88 4.57 -0.14
C ILE A 118 -12.80 3.38 0.13
N LYS A 119 -12.66 2.32 -0.68
CA LYS A 119 -13.33 1.03 -0.45
C LYS A 119 -12.29 -0.01 -0.03
N VAL A 120 -12.39 -0.47 1.21
CA VAL A 120 -11.54 -1.51 1.77
C VAL A 120 -12.17 -2.86 1.46
N VAL A 121 -11.45 -3.74 0.78
CA VAL A 121 -11.89 -5.11 0.49
C VAL A 121 -11.27 -6.10 1.47
N LYS A 122 -11.91 -7.26 1.66
CA LYS A 122 -11.32 -8.36 2.42
C LYS A 122 -10.00 -8.76 1.75
N GLY A 123 -8.92 -8.83 2.50
CA GLY A 123 -7.68 -9.42 2.02
C GLY A 123 -7.94 -10.88 1.64
N LYS A 124 -7.79 -11.26 0.38
CA LYS A 124 -7.65 -12.67 0.02
C LYS A 124 -6.29 -13.11 0.55
N LEU A 125 -6.24 -14.15 1.36
CA LEU A 125 -5.03 -14.96 1.44
C LEU A 125 -4.72 -15.38 0.01
N SER A 126 -3.56 -14.95 -0.48
CA SER A 126 -3.17 -15.19 -1.87
C SER A 126 -2.91 -16.67 -2.06
N SER A 127 -3.94 -17.39 -2.48
CA SER A 127 -3.76 -18.60 -3.26
C SER A 127 -3.53 -18.13 -4.69
N SER A 128 -2.27 -17.95 -5.06
CA SER A 128 -1.86 -17.63 -6.41
C SER A 128 -1.97 -18.87 -7.27
N SER A 129 -3.09 -19.00 -7.98
CA SER A 129 -3.16 -19.85 -9.18
C SER A 129 -3.19 -18.90 -10.38
N PRO A 130 -2.25 -18.98 -11.30
CA PRO A 130 -2.31 -18.20 -12.54
C PRO A 130 -3.39 -18.81 -13.44
N ALA A 131 -4.51 -18.11 -13.57
CA ALA A 131 -5.49 -18.41 -14.60
C ALA A 131 -4.95 -17.91 -15.95
N LEU A 132 -4.51 -18.85 -16.78
CA LEU A 132 -4.25 -18.63 -18.19
C LEU A 132 -5.59 -18.39 -18.89
N SER A 133 -5.86 -17.15 -19.28
CA SER A 133 -6.93 -16.82 -20.21
C SER A 133 -6.41 -16.98 -21.64
N PRO A 134 -7.05 -17.76 -22.49
CA PRO A 134 -6.72 -17.79 -23.91
C PRO A 134 -7.29 -16.56 -24.59
N SER A 135 -6.40 -15.73 -25.12
CA SER A 135 -6.73 -14.61 -26.00
C SER A 135 -7.05 -15.14 -27.39
N SER A 136 -8.29 -15.01 -27.82
CA SER A 136 -8.66 -15.19 -29.21
C SER A 136 -8.59 -13.86 -29.94
N SER A 137 -7.59 -13.74 -30.80
CA SER A 137 -7.40 -12.65 -31.75
C SER A 137 -8.31 -12.83 -32.95
N SER A 138 -9.11 -11.81 -33.29
CA SER A 138 -9.66 -11.66 -34.63
C SER A 138 -9.19 -10.33 -35.20
N PHE A 139 -8.36 -10.44 -36.23
CA PHE A 139 -7.87 -9.35 -37.04
C PHE A 139 -8.90 -8.98 -38.12
N THR A 140 -9.15 -7.72 -38.34
CA THR A 140 -9.56 -7.19 -39.64
C THR A 140 -8.85 -5.87 -39.92
N PRO A 141 -8.23 -5.71 -41.09
CA PRO A 141 -7.48 -4.53 -41.48
C PRO A 141 -8.36 -3.57 -42.28
N ILE A 142 -8.28 -2.27 -42.02
CA ILE A 142 -8.72 -1.26 -42.98
C ILE A 142 -7.65 -0.18 -43.12
N LEU A 143 -7.29 0.04 -44.39
CA LEU A 143 -6.28 0.89 -44.98
C LEU A 143 -6.46 2.40 -44.71
N SER A 144 -5.30 3.03 -44.73
CA SER A 144 -5.00 4.49 -44.79
C SER A 144 -5.65 5.21 -45.99
N PRO A 145 -5.50 6.59 -46.16
CA PRO A 145 -4.22 7.29 -46.15
C PRO A 145 -4.17 8.77 -45.64
N SER A 146 -2.98 9.21 -45.29
CA SER A 146 -2.24 10.47 -45.56
C SER A 146 -2.88 11.85 -45.29
N SER A 147 -2.22 12.74 -44.56
CA SER A 147 -1.18 13.65 -45.08
C SER A 147 -0.69 14.63 -44.01
N SER A 148 0.62 14.76 -43.88
CA SER A 148 1.50 15.94 -43.90
C SER A 148 1.09 17.13 -43.00
N SER A 149 1.93 17.74 -42.16
CA SER A 149 3.31 18.19 -42.32
C SER A 149 3.76 18.98 -41.07
N SER A 150 5.00 18.86 -40.79
CA SER A 150 6.08 19.79 -40.48
C SER A 150 6.26 20.38 -39.08
N SER A 151 7.40 20.00 -38.52
CA SER A 151 8.53 20.78 -37.95
C SER A 151 8.22 21.66 -36.73
N SER A 152 8.96 21.58 -35.65
CA SER A 152 10.40 21.82 -35.48
C SER A 152 10.87 21.54 -34.03
N SER A 153 12.04 20.98 -33.97
CA SER A 153 13.08 20.95 -32.96
C SER A 153 13.01 21.90 -31.76
N SER A 154 13.27 21.39 -30.55
CA SER A 154 14.44 21.83 -29.77
C SER A 154 14.71 20.88 -28.60
N SER A 155 15.95 20.50 -28.51
CA SER A 155 16.65 19.70 -27.52
C SER A 155 16.74 20.39 -26.16
N SER A 156 16.61 19.64 -25.06
CA SER A 156 17.51 19.79 -23.90
C SER A 156 17.41 18.59 -22.96
N SER A 157 18.51 17.96 -22.87
CA SER A 157 19.16 17.12 -21.86
C SER A 157 18.45 16.79 -20.57
N SER A 158 18.37 15.48 -20.31
CA SER A 158 18.21 14.83 -19.02
C SER A 158 19.35 15.13 -18.04
N PRO A 159 19.10 14.99 -16.75
CA PRO A 159 19.97 14.10 -15.99
C PRO A 159 19.18 12.96 -15.34
N THR A 160 19.63 11.77 -15.59
CA THR A 160 19.40 10.53 -14.89
C THR A 160 19.71 10.70 -13.40
N SER A 161 18.71 10.56 -12.56
CA SER A 161 18.92 10.27 -11.15
C SER A 161 18.41 8.87 -10.86
N THR A 162 19.36 7.95 -10.81
CA THR A 162 19.21 6.59 -10.30
C THR A 162 18.92 6.67 -8.81
N SER A 163 17.68 6.44 -8.41
CA SER A 163 17.34 6.15 -7.02
C SER A 163 17.24 4.64 -6.88
N THR A 164 18.30 4.03 -6.39
CA THR A 164 18.34 2.68 -5.87
C THR A 164 17.42 2.58 -4.66
N SER A 165 16.32 1.85 -4.82
CA SER A 165 15.45 1.43 -3.72
C SER A 165 16.04 0.15 -3.09
N GLU A 166 16.97 0.32 -2.17
CA GLU A 166 17.43 -0.76 -1.28
C GLU A 166 16.73 -0.64 0.07
N ALA A 167 15.62 -1.31 0.23
CA ALA A 167 15.09 -1.63 1.55
C ALA A 167 14.00 -2.70 1.49
N SER A 168 14.35 -3.95 1.23
CA SER A 168 13.45 -5.08 1.53
C SER A 168 14.13 -6.45 1.68
N GLN A 169 15.46 -6.54 1.67
CA GLN A 169 16.13 -7.85 1.73
C GLN A 169 16.77 -8.18 3.08
N SER A 170 16.71 -7.29 4.07
CA SER A 170 17.46 -7.47 5.32
C SER A 170 16.80 -8.42 6.32
N PHE A 171 15.48 -8.53 6.35
CA PHE A 171 14.78 -9.33 7.36
C PHE A 171 14.83 -10.84 7.11
N THR A 172 14.73 -11.28 5.87
CA THR A 172 14.81 -12.72 5.53
C THR A 172 16.17 -13.30 5.80
N THR A 173 17.22 -12.54 5.56
CA THR A 173 18.61 -13.00 5.81
C THR A 173 18.88 -13.17 7.32
N PHE A 174 18.36 -12.29 8.17
CA PHE A 174 18.52 -12.41 9.63
C PHE A 174 17.81 -13.64 10.20
N VAL A 175 16.62 -13.97 9.70
CA VAL A 175 15.86 -15.14 10.16
C VAL A 175 16.58 -16.44 9.78
N PHE A 176 17.16 -16.54 8.59
CA PHE A 176 17.93 -17.71 8.16
C PHE A 176 19.25 -17.86 8.95
N ILE A 177 19.95 -16.76 9.22
CA ILE A 177 21.18 -16.79 10.02
C ILE A 177 20.87 -17.19 11.46
N PHE A 178 19.79 -16.69 12.06
CA PHE A 178 19.38 -17.04 13.41
C PHE A 178 18.96 -18.52 13.51
N ALA A 179 18.24 -19.04 12.52
CA ALA A 179 17.86 -20.45 12.47
C ALA A 179 19.09 -21.38 12.35
N LEU A 180 20.07 -21.01 11.53
CA LEU A 180 21.32 -21.75 11.41
C LEU A 180 22.17 -21.69 12.68
N PHE A 181 22.17 -20.54 13.39
CA PHE A 181 22.87 -20.39 14.66
C PHE A 181 22.27 -21.26 15.77
N VAL A 182 20.93 -21.33 15.85
CA VAL A 182 20.21 -22.17 16.80
C VAL A 182 20.47 -23.67 16.53
N VAL A 183 20.47 -24.07 15.27
CA VAL A 183 20.79 -25.44 14.85
C VAL A 183 22.24 -25.79 15.20
N SER A 184 23.18 -24.85 15.00
CA SER A 184 24.60 -25.05 15.32
C SER A 184 24.88 -25.14 16.81
N LEU A 185 24.09 -24.46 17.65
CA LEU A 185 24.26 -24.56 19.13
C LEU A 185 23.65 -25.83 19.70
N ILE A 186 22.71 -26.48 19.02
CA ILE A 186 22.07 -27.72 19.48
C ILE A 186 22.87 -28.95 19.05
N SER A 187 23.64 -28.85 17.96
CA SER A 187 24.41 -29.97 17.39
C SER A 187 25.51 -30.55 18.29
N PRO A 188 26.30 -29.78 19.06
CA PRO A 188 27.36 -30.36 19.90
C PRO A 188 26.85 -31.09 21.15
N PHE A 189 25.60 -30.91 21.55
CA PHE A 189 25.07 -31.53 22.79
C PHE A 189 24.56 -32.96 22.60
N GLN A 190 24.44 -33.44 21.36
CA GLN A 190 23.95 -34.79 21.08
C GLN A 190 25.07 -35.85 20.97
N LEU A 191 26.35 -35.44 21.03
CA LEU A 191 27.47 -36.35 20.89
C LEU A 191 28.08 -36.78 22.22
N MET A 192 27.46 -36.39 23.35
CA MET A 192 27.98 -36.65 24.70
C MET A 192 27.02 -37.44 25.62
N ILE A 193 26.06 -38.20 24.99
CA ILE A 193 25.21 -39.16 25.76
C ILE A 193 25.32 -40.53 25.11
#